data_9972b12753f29e641cb836f7615e7105
#
_entry.id   9972b12753f29e641cb836f7615e7105
#
_cell.length_a   1.000
_cell.length_b   1.000
_cell.length_c   1.000
_cell.angle_alpha   90.00
_cell.angle_beta   90.00
_cell.angle_gamma   90.00
#
_symmetry.space_group_name_H-M   'P 1'
#
loop_
_entity.id
_entity.type
_entity.pdbx_description
1 polymer ?
#
loop_
_entity_poly.entity_id
_entity_poly.type
_entity_poly.pdbx_seq_one_letter_code
_entity_poly.pdbx_strand_id
1 'polypeptide(L)'
;MAYLLALVWVYLLDRGQYLSFVEADISLLPNLPIVLVTGGIALLVGSLSGVYPAYYITSFPPALVLKGSFGLSLNGRRLRTVLIGFQYIVSVALIVGACIIQLQNYFMRHYALGFDQDQIMITELSRDLCIKHKDAFTGQLMKYPDIEGVAFSAQKVGGEDAYSTYEFTHKEEAFPGFFLSVSPSFLDVMGIEVTDGNCFSPSDDKDGNFHFIFNETARRANGLEVGEMVDMG
;
A
#
# COMPACT_ATOMS: atom_id res chain seq x y z
N MET A 1 -8.39 8.02 31.37
CA MET A 1 -6.93 8.10 31.44
C MET A 1 -6.27 7.63 30.13
N ALA A 2 -6.44 6.38 29.69
CA ALA A 2 -5.78 5.86 28.47
C ALA A 2 -6.06 6.71 27.22
N TYR A 3 -7.30 7.15 27.01
CA TYR A 3 -7.66 8.00 25.86
C TYR A 3 -6.94 9.36 25.88
N LEU A 4 -6.84 10.00 27.05
CA LEU A 4 -6.13 11.26 27.18
C LEU A 4 -4.63 11.10 26.90
N LEU A 5 -4.03 9.99 27.37
CA LEU A 5 -2.64 9.68 27.04
C LEU A 5 -2.44 9.44 25.54
N ALA A 6 -3.37 8.75 24.88
CA ALA A 6 -3.33 8.56 23.43
C ALA A 6 -3.38 9.89 22.68
N LEU A 7 -4.24 10.83 23.06
CA LEU A 7 -4.31 12.17 22.45
C LEU A 7 -3.01 12.97 22.66
N VAL A 8 -2.40 12.87 23.85
CA VAL A 8 -1.10 13.49 24.12
C VAL A 8 -0.01 12.89 23.23
N TRP A 9 0.00 11.56 23.05
CA TRP A 9 0.93 10.88 22.14
C TRP A 9 0.75 11.33 20.69
N VAL A 10 -0.47 11.38 20.19
CA VAL A 10 -0.78 11.85 18.82
C VAL A 10 -0.27 13.29 18.65
N TYR A 11 -0.52 14.18 19.63
CA TYR A 11 -0.06 15.55 19.59
C TYR A 11 1.49 15.66 19.58
N LEU A 12 2.18 14.82 20.35
CA LEU A 12 3.66 14.81 20.40
C LEU A 12 4.25 14.27 19.09
N LEU A 13 3.63 13.25 18.49
CA LEU A 13 4.06 12.68 17.22
C LEU A 13 3.87 13.66 16.06
N ASP A 14 2.74 14.39 16.03
CA ASP A 14 2.45 15.44 15.06
C ASP A 14 3.51 16.55 15.10
N ARG A 15 3.85 17.03 16.30
CA ARG A 15 4.91 18.04 16.49
C ARG A 15 6.31 17.57 16.17
N GLY A 16 6.61 16.31 16.38
CA GLY A 16 7.94 15.73 16.23
C GLY A 16 8.35 15.43 14.79
N GLN A 17 7.48 15.59 13.81
CA GLN A 17 7.70 15.21 12.40
C GLN A 17 8.19 13.76 12.21
N TYR A 18 7.96 12.90 13.20
CA TYR A 18 8.38 11.48 13.13
C TYR A 18 7.59 10.65 12.10
N LEU A 19 6.51 11.21 11.57
CA LEU A 19 5.60 10.55 10.62
C LEU A 19 5.63 11.19 9.23
N SER A 20 6.71 11.85 8.85
CA SER A 20 6.89 12.42 7.51
C SER A 20 6.84 11.38 6.37
N PHE A 21 6.90 10.10 6.71
CA PHE A 21 6.72 8.98 5.77
C PHE A 21 5.27 8.51 5.61
N VAL A 22 4.35 9.05 6.40
CA VAL A 22 2.91 8.72 6.34
C VAL A 22 2.20 9.94 5.76
N GLU A 23 1.64 9.82 4.57
CA GLU A 23 0.85 10.86 3.91
C GLU A 23 -0.50 11.15 4.61
N ALA A 24 -0.69 10.66 5.82
CA ALA A 24 -1.89 10.89 6.62
C ALA A 24 -1.72 12.11 7.53
N ASP A 25 -2.62 13.07 7.40
CA ASP A 25 -2.71 14.19 8.33
C ASP A 25 -3.29 13.70 9.66
N ILE A 26 -2.43 13.55 10.67
CA ILE A 26 -2.80 13.11 12.01
C ILE A 26 -3.04 14.27 12.99
N SER A 27 -3.00 15.52 12.52
CA SER A 27 -3.24 16.68 13.37
C SER A 27 -4.65 16.62 13.98
N LEU A 28 -4.76 17.02 15.26
CA LEU A 28 -5.99 16.86 16.03
C LEU A 28 -7.13 17.79 15.55
N LEU A 29 -6.79 18.99 15.08
CA LEU A 29 -7.79 19.99 14.68
C LEU A 29 -8.58 19.61 13.42
N PRO A 30 -7.95 19.21 12.31
CA PRO A 30 -8.69 18.73 11.14
C PRO A 30 -9.49 17.46 11.42
N ASN A 31 -8.98 16.60 12.32
CA ASN A 31 -9.61 15.32 12.67
C ASN A 31 -10.54 15.39 13.87
N LEU A 32 -10.99 16.60 14.26
CA LEU A 32 -11.86 16.80 15.41
C LEU A 32 -13.12 15.90 15.44
N PRO A 33 -13.84 15.65 14.32
CA PRO A 33 -14.97 14.71 14.32
C PRO A 33 -14.56 13.30 14.75
N ILE A 34 -13.42 12.79 14.29
CA ILE A 34 -12.91 11.47 14.66
C ILE A 34 -12.55 11.43 16.14
N VAL A 35 -11.90 12.48 16.65
CA VAL A 35 -11.57 12.62 18.07
C VAL A 35 -12.80 12.63 18.94
N LEU A 36 -13.85 13.33 18.55
CA LEU A 36 -15.12 13.38 19.29
C LEU A 36 -15.86 12.04 19.29
N VAL A 37 -15.91 11.35 18.12
CA VAL A 37 -16.55 10.03 18.01
C VAL A 37 -15.78 8.99 18.84
N THR A 38 -14.47 8.92 18.73
CA THR A 38 -13.65 7.97 19.49
C THR A 38 -13.69 8.28 20.99
N GLY A 39 -13.69 9.56 21.37
CA GLY A 39 -13.89 10.01 22.74
C GLY A 39 -15.26 9.62 23.31
N GLY A 40 -16.31 9.77 22.53
CA GLY A 40 -17.67 9.34 22.88
C GLY A 40 -17.75 7.83 23.09
N ILE A 41 -17.14 7.04 22.21
CA ILE A 41 -17.04 5.58 22.34
C ILE A 41 -16.26 5.21 23.61
N ALA A 42 -15.13 5.86 23.87
CA ALA A 42 -14.31 5.61 25.05
C ALA A 42 -15.07 5.91 26.35
N LEU A 43 -15.86 6.99 26.39
CA LEU A 43 -16.72 7.33 27.53
C LEU A 43 -17.84 6.32 27.72
N LEU A 44 -18.50 5.89 26.63
CA LEU A 44 -19.56 4.87 26.68
C LEU A 44 -19.01 3.54 27.23
N VAL A 45 -17.93 3.04 26.65
CA VAL A 45 -17.30 1.79 27.07
C VAL A 45 -16.81 1.88 28.52
N GLY A 46 -16.15 2.99 28.89
CA GLY A 46 -15.70 3.23 30.25
C GLY A 46 -16.83 3.28 31.27
N SER A 47 -17.95 3.92 30.94
CA SER A 47 -19.14 3.99 31.80
C SER A 47 -19.79 2.63 31.96
N LEU A 48 -20.02 1.90 30.87
CA LEU A 48 -20.59 0.54 30.90
C LEU A 48 -19.71 -0.44 31.69
N SER A 49 -18.39 -0.34 31.53
CA SER A 49 -17.44 -1.16 32.27
C SER A 49 -17.43 -0.87 33.77
N GLY A 50 -17.71 0.36 34.19
CA GLY A 50 -17.77 0.79 35.59
C GLY A 50 -19.10 0.48 36.28
N VAL A 51 -20.23 0.51 35.55
CA VAL A 51 -21.58 0.30 36.12
C VAL A 51 -21.73 -1.08 36.75
N TYR A 52 -21.29 -2.13 36.08
CA TYR A 52 -21.43 -3.50 36.58
C TYR A 52 -20.68 -3.75 37.90
N PRO A 53 -19.39 -3.41 38.06
CA PRO A 53 -18.70 -3.55 39.35
C PRO A 53 -19.32 -2.67 40.45
N ALA A 54 -19.72 -1.44 40.10
CA ALA A 54 -20.35 -0.52 41.05
C ALA A 54 -21.68 -1.08 41.58
N TYR A 55 -22.55 -1.55 40.69
CA TYR A 55 -23.83 -2.17 41.09
C TYR A 55 -23.61 -3.42 41.92
N TYR A 56 -22.62 -4.28 41.55
CA TYR A 56 -22.31 -5.51 42.28
C TYR A 56 -21.83 -5.23 43.70
N ILE A 57 -20.94 -4.23 43.88
CA ILE A 57 -20.39 -3.86 45.18
C ILE A 57 -21.47 -3.25 46.07
N THR A 58 -22.38 -2.42 45.56
CA THR A 58 -23.43 -1.76 46.30
C THR A 58 -24.60 -2.70 46.67
N SER A 59 -24.71 -3.85 45.99
CA SER A 59 -25.79 -4.82 46.24
C SER A 59 -25.55 -5.70 47.48
N PHE A 60 -24.38 -5.61 48.13
CA PHE A 60 -24.07 -6.40 49.35
C PHE A 60 -24.47 -5.64 50.61
N PRO A 61 -25.14 -6.32 51.57
CA PRO A 61 -25.43 -5.69 52.87
C PRO A 61 -24.14 -5.37 53.61
N PRO A 62 -23.99 -4.17 54.21
CA PRO A 62 -22.77 -3.74 54.87
C PRO A 62 -22.25 -4.67 55.97
N ALA A 63 -23.14 -5.41 56.62
CA ALA A 63 -22.82 -6.36 57.67
C ALA A 63 -21.96 -7.57 57.22
N LEU A 64 -22.06 -7.99 55.94
CA LEU A 64 -21.28 -9.05 55.36
C LEU A 64 -19.87 -8.61 54.97
N VAL A 65 -19.73 -7.32 54.63
CA VAL A 65 -18.46 -6.68 54.29
C VAL A 65 -17.54 -6.62 55.53
N LEU A 66 -18.09 -6.29 56.67
CA LEU A 66 -17.35 -6.18 57.92
C LEU A 66 -16.87 -7.55 58.50
N LYS A 67 -17.51 -8.65 58.16
CA LYS A 67 -17.12 -9.99 58.60
C LYS A 67 -15.99 -10.67 57.80
N GLY A 68 -15.39 -9.97 56.83
CA GLY A 68 -14.22 -10.47 56.11
C GLY A 68 -14.43 -11.66 55.17
N SER A 69 -15.66 -12.14 55.00
CA SER A 69 -15.98 -13.29 54.14
C SER A 69 -16.21 -12.87 52.67
N PHE A 70 -15.32 -12.08 52.11
CA PHE A 70 -15.28 -11.80 50.69
C PHE A 70 -14.76 -12.99 49.89
N GLY A 71 -15.45 -14.09 49.91
CA GLY A 71 -15.30 -15.14 48.92
C GLY A 71 -16.03 -14.69 47.63
N LEU A 72 -15.29 -14.43 46.56
CA LEU A 72 -15.89 -14.28 45.23
C LEU A 72 -16.89 -15.41 45.01
N SER A 73 -18.16 -15.12 44.77
CA SER A 73 -19.15 -16.12 44.43
C SER A 73 -18.67 -16.98 43.26
N LEU A 74 -19.10 -18.21 43.15
CA LEU A 74 -18.72 -19.11 42.04
C LEU A 74 -18.96 -18.45 40.67
N ASN A 75 -20.02 -17.65 40.55
CA ASN A 75 -20.34 -16.91 39.35
C ASN A 75 -19.34 -15.78 39.07
N GLY A 76 -18.84 -15.08 40.08
CA GLY A 76 -17.82 -14.05 39.94
C GLY A 76 -16.47 -14.61 39.47
N ARG A 77 -16.10 -15.80 39.94
CA ARG A 77 -14.88 -16.48 39.46
C ARG A 77 -15.00 -16.92 38.02
N ARG A 78 -16.16 -17.50 37.63
CA ARG A 78 -16.41 -17.88 36.22
C ARG A 78 -16.37 -16.66 35.27
N LEU A 79 -17.04 -15.56 35.64
CA LEU A 79 -17.03 -14.36 34.83
C LEU A 79 -15.60 -13.82 34.62
N ARG A 80 -14.82 -13.75 35.70
CA ARG A 80 -13.42 -13.34 35.63
C ARG A 80 -12.60 -14.25 34.70
N THR A 81 -12.75 -15.56 34.80
CA THR A 81 -12.04 -16.51 33.94
C THR A 81 -12.42 -16.34 32.48
N VAL A 82 -13.71 -16.15 32.17
CA VAL A 82 -14.19 -15.92 30.82
C VAL A 82 -13.63 -14.61 30.24
N LEU A 83 -13.66 -13.52 31.03
CA LEU A 83 -13.12 -12.23 30.61
C LEU A 83 -11.61 -12.31 30.34
N ILE A 84 -10.85 -12.96 31.20
CA ILE A 84 -9.41 -13.18 31.00
C ILE A 84 -9.18 -14.01 29.74
N GLY A 85 -9.94 -15.13 29.58
CA GLY A 85 -9.84 -15.96 28.38
C GLY A 85 -10.12 -15.17 27.09
N PHE A 86 -11.18 -14.36 27.10
CA PHE A 86 -11.51 -13.50 25.97
C PHE A 86 -10.38 -12.48 25.67
N GLN A 87 -9.81 -11.86 26.71
CA GLN A 87 -8.67 -10.94 26.56
C GLN A 87 -7.46 -11.64 25.93
N TYR A 88 -7.15 -12.87 26.35
CA TYR A 88 -6.07 -13.65 25.75
C TYR A 88 -6.33 -13.95 24.26
N ILE A 89 -7.56 -14.36 23.91
CA ILE A 89 -7.94 -14.64 22.52
C ILE A 89 -7.72 -13.39 21.66
N VAL A 90 -8.23 -12.24 22.11
CA VAL A 90 -8.08 -10.97 21.37
C VAL A 90 -6.59 -10.58 21.25
N SER A 91 -5.83 -10.68 22.33
CA SER A 91 -4.40 -10.35 22.33
C SER A 91 -3.61 -11.22 21.37
N VAL A 92 -3.85 -12.55 21.38
CA VAL A 92 -3.20 -13.49 20.47
C VAL A 92 -3.60 -13.19 19.02
N ALA A 93 -4.87 -12.94 18.75
CA ALA A 93 -5.34 -12.59 17.40
C ALA A 93 -4.68 -11.31 16.86
N LEU A 94 -4.53 -10.28 17.71
CA LEU A 94 -3.84 -9.05 17.34
C LEU A 94 -2.34 -9.26 17.08
N ILE A 95 -1.67 -10.06 17.91
CA ILE A 95 -0.24 -10.37 17.70
C ILE A 95 -0.06 -11.14 16.39
N VAL A 96 -0.87 -12.16 16.14
CA VAL A 96 -0.82 -12.95 14.90
C VAL A 96 -1.09 -12.04 13.69
N GLY A 97 -2.11 -11.18 13.76
CA GLY A 97 -2.41 -10.21 12.71
C GLY A 97 -1.24 -9.26 12.43
N ALA A 98 -0.63 -8.70 13.47
CA ALA A 98 0.53 -7.84 13.35
C ALA A 98 1.74 -8.58 12.73
N CYS A 99 1.99 -9.83 13.12
CA CYS A 99 3.05 -10.65 12.54
C CYS A 99 2.81 -10.91 11.04
N ILE A 100 1.57 -11.24 10.66
CA ILE A 100 1.21 -11.47 9.25
C ILE A 100 1.44 -10.20 8.43
N ILE A 101 0.99 -9.04 8.90
CA ILE A 101 1.20 -7.75 8.23
C ILE A 101 2.69 -7.46 8.07
N GLN A 102 3.48 -7.70 9.10
CA GLN A 102 4.94 -7.51 9.03
C GLN A 102 5.61 -8.44 8.02
N LEU A 103 5.20 -9.71 7.97
CA LEU A 103 5.70 -10.66 6.98
C LEU A 103 5.32 -10.27 5.56
N GLN A 104 4.08 -9.79 5.35
CA GLN A 104 3.63 -9.30 4.04
C GLN A 104 4.42 -8.06 3.61
N ASN A 105 4.62 -7.10 4.51
CA ASN A 105 5.44 -5.91 4.23
C ASN A 105 6.89 -6.29 3.92
N TYR A 106 7.46 -7.22 4.67
CA TYR A 106 8.81 -7.72 4.40
C TYR A 106 8.89 -8.36 3.01
N PHE A 107 7.93 -9.25 2.69
CA PHE A 107 7.85 -9.90 1.38
C PHE A 107 7.73 -8.88 0.25
N MET A 108 6.81 -7.89 0.36
CA MET A 108 6.62 -6.86 -0.68
C MET A 108 7.88 -6.03 -0.91
N ARG A 109 8.63 -5.69 0.15
CA ARG A 109 9.87 -4.90 0.03
C ARG A 109 11.04 -5.66 -0.59
N HIS A 110 11.05 -6.99 -0.47
CA HIS A 110 12.14 -7.84 -0.96
C HIS A 110 11.72 -8.67 -2.18
N TYR A 111 10.51 -8.43 -2.69
CA TYR A 111 10.04 -9.11 -3.88
C TYR A 111 10.80 -8.58 -5.10
N ALA A 112 11.41 -9.49 -5.85
CA ALA A 112 12.07 -9.14 -7.10
C ALA A 112 11.01 -8.74 -8.14
N LEU A 113 10.95 -7.45 -8.46
CA LEU A 113 9.99 -6.90 -9.42
C LEU A 113 10.34 -7.23 -10.87
N GLY A 114 11.53 -7.82 -11.11
CA GLY A 114 12.01 -8.11 -12.46
C GLY A 114 12.63 -6.91 -13.17
N PHE A 115 12.81 -5.79 -12.46
CA PHE A 115 13.52 -4.61 -12.93
C PHE A 115 14.32 -3.98 -11.79
N ASP A 116 15.36 -3.24 -12.15
CA ASP A 116 16.18 -2.51 -11.18
C ASP A 116 15.46 -1.20 -10.81
N GLN A 117 15.14 -1.05 -9.54
CA GLN A 117 14.50 0.15 -8.99
C GLN A 117 15.49 1.07 -8.25
N ASP A 118 16.70 0.59 -8.01
CA ASP A 118 17.71 1.36 -7.31
C ASP A 118 18.24 2.47 -8.24
N GLN A 119 18.41 3.67 -7.69
CA GLN A 119 18.96 4.83 -8.39
C GLN A 119 18.08 5.38 -9.54
N ILE A 120 16.82 4.95 -9.66
CA ILE A 120 15.89 5.50 -10.64
C ILE A 120 15.21 6.74 -10.08
N MET A 121 15.33 7.84 -10.79
CA MET A 121 14.59 9.07 -10.48
C MET A 121 13.46 9.26 -11.50
N ILE A 122 12.23 9.33 -10.99
CA ILE A 122 11.03 9.58 -11.81
C ILE A 122 10.58 11.02 -11.61
N THR A 123 10.35 11.74 -12.72
CA THR A 123 9.81 13.09 -12.72
C THR A 123 8.74 13.25 -13.80
N GLU A 124 7.73 14.06 -13.49
CA GLU A 124 6.71 14.40 -14.47
C GLU A 124 7.20 15.54 -15.36
N LEU A 125 7.01 15.37 -16.64
CA LEU A 125 7.38 16.38 -17.65
C LEU A 125 6.14 16.96 -18.30
N SER A 126 6.22 18.23 -18.69
CA SER A 126 5.16 18.84 -19.48
C SER A 126 5.06 18.15 -20.86
N ARG A 127 3.84 18.04 -21.37
CA ARG A 127 3.57 17.44 -22.68
C ARG A 127 4.34 18.13 -23.82
N ASP A 128 4.51 19.44 -23.74
CA ASP A 128 5.24 20.21 -24.73
C ASP A 128 6.72 19.83 -24.80
N LEU A 129 7.34 19.61 -23.65
CA LEU A 129 8.73 19.16 -23.54
C LEU A 129 8.91 17.74 -24.08
N CYS A 130 8.00 16.83 -23.76
CA CYS A 130 8.03 15.45 -24.24
C CYS A 130 7.88 15.35 -25.77
N ILE A 131 7.04 16.19 -26.38
CA ILE A 131 6.77 16.11 -27.83
C ILE A 131 7.80 16.88 -28.67
N LYS A 132 8.16 18.10 -28.25
CA LYS A 132 8.96 19.00 -29.09
C LYS A 132 10.45 19.00 -28.73
N HIS A 133 10.80 18.71 -27.49
CA HIS A 133 12.15 18.92 -26.97
C HIS A 133 12.75 17.68 -26.32
N LYS A 134 12.19 16.49 -26.56
CA LYS A 134 12.63 15.21 -26.00
C LYS A 134 14.12 14.97 -26.19
N ASP A 135 14.60 15.07 -27.43
CA ASP A 135 16.01 14.80 -27.78
C ASP A 135 16.97 15.83 -27.18
N ALA A 136 16.58 17.10 -27.20
CA ALA A 136 17.39 18.18 -26.62
C ALA A 136 17.48 18.01 -25.08
N PHE A 137 16.39 17.66 -24.44
CA PHE A 137 16.34 17.41 -23.00
C PHE A 137 17.21 16.19 -22.63
N THR A 138 17.04 15.06 -23.33
CA THR A 138 17.87 13.87 -23.15
C THR A 138 19.36 14.21 -23.34
N GLY A 139 19.70 14.91 -24.41
CA GLY A 139 21.09 15.32 -24.68
C GLY A 139 21.68 16.28 -23.64
N GLN A 140 20.86 17.06 -22.93
CA GLN A 140 21.32 17.88 -21.81
C GLN A 140 21.58 17.05 -20.55
N LEU A 141 20.67 16.13 -20.23
CA LEU A 141 20.82 15.27 -19.08
C LEU A 141 22.02 14.33 -19.20
N MET A 142 22.23 13.74 -20.37
CA MET A 142 23.35 12.85 -20.64
C MET A 142 24.74 13.52 -20.61
N LYS A 143 24.81 14.84 -20.43
CA LYS A 143 26.08 15.54 -20.17
C LYS A 143 26.59 15.38 -18.74
N TYR A 144 25.71 15.00 -17.82
CA TYR A 144 26.07 14.76 -16.42
C TYR A 144 26.61 13.33 -16.29
N PRO A 145 27.82 13.14 -15.75
CA PRO A 145 28.46 11.81 -15.67
C PRO A 145 27.74 10.83 -14.74
N ASP A 146 26.90 11.35 -13.84
CA ASP A 146 26.12 10.55 -12.89
C ASP A 146 24.80 10.03 -13.48
N ILE A 147 24.46 10.40 -14.72
CA ILE A 147 23.25 9.95 -15.42
C ILE A 147 23.66 8.93 -16.48
N GLU A 148 23.34 7.67 -16.23
CA GLU A 148 23.69 6.55 -17.12
C GLU A 148 22.68 6.37 -18.25
N GLY A 149 21.40 6.72 -18.03
CA GLY A 149 20.38 6.58 -19.05
C GLY A 149 19.15 7.45 -18.80
N VAL A 150 18.41 7.73 -19.85
CA VAL A 150 17.15 8.47 -19.82
C VAL A 150 16.12 7.70 -20.61
N ALA A 151 14.96 7.48 -19.99
CA ALA A 151 13.83 6.82 -20.62
C ALA A 151 12.54 7.61 -20.37
N PHE A 152 11.56 7.42 -21.22
CA PHE A 152 10.26 8.06 -21.11
C PHE A 152 9.16 7.03 -21.08
N SER A 153 8.12 7.29 -20.31
CA SER A 153 6.90 6.51 -20.27
C SER A 153 5.68 7.43 -20.30
N ALA A 154 4.59 6.97 -20.89
CA ALA A 154 3.37 7.77 -20.96
C ALA A 154 2.70 7.89 -19.59
N GLN A 155 2.86 6.88 -18.71
CA GLN A 155 2.33 6.86 -17.36
C GLN A 155 3.46 6.64 -16.35
N LYS A 156 3.20 7.02 -15.12
CA LYS A 156 4.13 6.77 -14.00
C LYS A 156 4.09 5.29 -13.62
N VAL A 157 5.23 4.62 -13.73
CA VAL A 157 5.37 3.22 -13.30
C VAL A 157 5.08 3.10 -11.81
N GLY A 158 4.19 2.18 -11.44
CA GLY A 158 3.78 1.97 -10.05
C GLY A 158 2.76 2.97 -9.48
N GLY A 159 2.22 3.88 -10.31
CA GLY A 159 1.12 4.78 -9.94
C GLY A 159 -0.26 4.10 -10.06
N GLU A 160 -1.31 4.79 -9.60
CA GLU A 160 -2.71 4.32 -9.75
C GLU A 160 -3.11 4.20 -11.23
N ASP A 161 -2.60 5.10 -12.09
CA ASP A 161 -2.85 5.12 -13.53
C ASP A 161 -1.65 4.58 -14.33
N ALA A 162 -0.97 3.56 -13.79
CA ALA A 162 0.29 3.05 -14.35
C ALA A 162 0.13 2.39 -15.73
N TYR A 163 -1.08 2.03 -16.12
CA TYR A 163 -1.35 1.27 -17.33
C TYR A 163 -2.58 1.81 -18.08
N SER A 164 -2.53 1.76 -19.40
CA SER A 164 -3.72 1.88 -20.23
C SER A 164 -4.30 0.49 -20.49
N THR A 165 -5.63 0.38 -20.49
CA THR A 165 -6.33 -0.87 -20.84
C THR A 165 -6.76 -0.77 -22.28
N TYR A 166 -6.47 -1.80 -23.04
CA TYR A 166 -6.86 -1.88 -24.44
C TYR A 166 -7.30 -3.31 -24.78
N GLU A 167 -8.05 -3.44 -25.87
CA GLU A 167 -8.42 -4.73 -26.44
C GLU A 167 -7.46 -5.03 -27.60
N PHE A 168 -6.77 -6.15 -27.50
CA PHE A 168 -5.87 -6.64 -28.53
C PHE A 168 -6.56 -7.75 -29.29
N THR A 169 -6.31 -7.84 -30.58
CA THR A 169 -6.84 -8.91 -31.43
C THR A 169 -5.70 -9.70 -32.06
N HIS A 170 -5.70 -11.02 -31.86
CA HIS A 170 -4.76 -11.95 -32.44
C HIS A 170 -5.52 -13.14 -33.03
N LYS A 171 -5.32 -13.43 -34.34
CA LYS A 171 -5.99 -14.54 -35.07
C LYS A 171 -7.51 -14.55 -34.87
N GLU A 172 -8.16 -13.37 -34.96
CA GLU A 172 -9.62 -13.16 -34.80
C GLU A 172 -10.13 -13.33 -33.35
N GLU A 173 -9.25 -13.60 -32.37
CA GLU A 173 -9.61 -13.65 -30.98
C GLU A 173 -9.20 -12.34 -30.27
N ALA A 174 -10.14 -11.71 -29.59
CA ALA A 174 -9.90 -10.48 -28.83
C ALA A 174 -9.56 -10.81 -27.38
N PHE A 175 -8.56 -10.13 -26.84
CA PHE A 175 -8.20 -10.27 -25.43
C PHE A 175 -7.87 -8.90 -24.80
N PRO A 176 -8.27 -8.66 -23.54
CA PRO A 176 -7.93 -7.44 -22.85
C PRO A 176 -6.47 -7.47 -22.39
N GLY A 177 -5.79 -6.35 -22.53
CA GLY A 177 -4.43 -6.20 -22.05
C GLY A 177 -4.18 -4.86 -21.37
N PHE A 178 -3.24 -4.86 -20.45
CA PHE A 178 -2.69 -3.65 -19.87
C PHE A 178 -1.37 -3.34 -20.55
N PHE A 179 -1.19 -2.11 -21.01
CA PHE A 179 0.04 -1.73 -21.64
C PHE A 179 0.59 -0.39 -21.09
N LEU A 180 1.88 -0.26 -21.16
CA LEU A 180 2.63 0.95 -20.86
C LEU A 180 3.36 1.39 -22.14
N SER A 181 3.07 2.59 -22.61
CA SER A 181 3.81 3.17 -23.74
C SER A 181 5.13 3.73 -23.24
N VAL A 182 6.23 3.27 -23.83
CA VAL A 182 7.58 3.57 -23.38
C VAL A 182 8.50 3.95 -24.54
N SER A 183 9.59 4.65 -24.23
CA SER A 183 10.66 4.90 -25.20
C SER A 183 11.50 3.64 -25.44
N PRO A 184 12.21 3.54 -26.59
CA PRO A 184 13.07 2.39 -26.87
C PRO A 184 14.12 2.10 -25.80
N SER A 185 14.66 3.11 -25.14
CA SER A 185 15.65 2.99 -24.06
C SER A 185 15.07 2.52 -22.70
N PHE A 186 13.75 2.37 -22.60
CA PHE A 186 13.10 2.13 -21.30
C PHE A 186 13.54 0.80 -20.67
N LEU A 187 13.56 -0.27 -21.46
CA LEU A 187 13.93 -1.60 -20.96
C LEU A 187 15.40 -1.63 -20.48
N ASP A 188 16.28 -0.99 -21.22
CA ASP A 188 17.72 -0.90 -20.84
C ASP A 188 17.90 -0.12 -19.54
N VAL A 189 17.22 1.05 -19.41
CA VAL A 189 17.28 1.88 -18.19
C VAL A 189 16.72 1.17 -16.98
N MET A 190 15.66 0.35 -17.18
CA MET A 190 15.02 -0.42 -16.11
C MET A 190 15.70 -1.76 -15.85
N GLY A 191 16.73 -2.14 -16.60
CA GLY A 191 17.40 -3.43 -16.48
C GLY A 191 16.50 -4.62 -16.82
N ILE A 192 15.51 -4.43 -17.71
CA ILE A 192 14.56 -5.48 -18.10
C ILE A 192 15.13 -6.23 -19.30
N GLU A 193 15.36 -7.52 -19.15
CA GLU A 193 15.81 -8.39 -20.20
C GLU A 193 14.66 -8.97 -21.04
N VAL A 194 14.78 -8.91 -22.35
CA VAL A 194 13.86 -9.58 -23.28
C VAL A 194 14.36 -11.01 -23.48
N THR A 195 13.56 -11.99 -23.05
CA THR A 195 13.93 -13.42 -23.09
C THR A 195 13.78 -14.06 -24.46
N ASP A 196 12.92 -13.52 -25.31
CA ASP A 196 12.65 -14.03 -26.66
C ASP A 196 12.25 -12.88 -27.57
N GLY A 197 12.84 -12.79 -28.76
CA GLY A 197 12.64 -11.68 -29.70
C GLY A 197 13.67 -10.58 -29.57
N ASN A 198 13.28 -9.36 -29.92
CA ASN A 198 14.18 -8.19 -29.93
C ASN A 198 13.67 -7.11 -28.98
N CYS A 199 14.61 -6.36 -28.38
CA CYS A 199 14.29 -5.12 -27.69
C CYS A 199 13.82 -4.04 -28.68
N PHE A 200 13.18 -3.00 -28.17
CA PHE A 200 12.83 -1.84 -28.98
C PHE A 200 14.07 -1.16 -29.56
N SER A 201 13.93 -0.71 -30.80
CA SER A 201 14.98 0.01 -31.53
C SER A 201 14.54 1.45 -31.80
N PRO A 202 15.46 2.41 -31.89
CA PRO A 202 15.14 3.77 -32.33
C PRO A 202 14.55 3.86 -33.75
N SER A 203 14.66 2.78 -34.56
CA SER A 203 14.01 2.68 -35.86
C SER A 203 12.53 2.40 -35.77
N ASP A 204 12.05 1.79 -34.70
CA ASP A 204 10.67 1.38 -34.50
C ASP A 204 9.73 2.59 -34.34
N ASP A 205 10.25 3.72 -33.84
CA ASP A 205 9.52 4.99 -33.80
C ASP A 205 9.24 5.59 -35.20
N LYS A 206 9.88 5.07 -36.27
CA LYS A 206 9.87 5.67 -37.62
C LYS A 206 9.10 4.88 -38.65
N ASP A 207 8.82 3.63 -38.42
CA ASP A 207 8.13 2.75 -39.38
C ASP A 207 6.61 2.91 -39.40
N GLY A 208 6.06 3.67 -38.45
CA GLY A 208 4.63 3.94 -38.33
C GLY A 208 3.80 2.80 -37.75
N ASN A 209 4.45 1.73 -37.31
CA ASN A 209 3.81 0.59 -36.66
C ASN A 209 4.00 0.64 -35.13
N PHE A 210 3.10 0.02 -34.41
CA PHE A 210 3.28 -0.18 -32.99
C PHE A 210 4.00 -1.53 -32.76
N HIS A 211 5.04 -1.49 -31.94
CA HIS A 211 5.77 -2.67 -31.52
C HIS A 211 5.42 -3.00 -30.08
N PHE A 212 5.12 -4.27 -29.80
CA PHE A 212 4.69 -4.72 -28.49
C PHE A 212 5.66 -5.77 -27.95
N ILE A 213 5.96 -5.68 -26.67
CA ILE A 213 6.63 -6.72 -25.89
C ILE A 213 5.66 -7.20 -24.84
N PHE A 214 5.29 -8.48 -24.92
CA PHE A 214 4.37 -9.11 -23.99
C PHE A 214 5.13 -9.85 -22.90
N ASN A 215 4.57 -9.91 -21.70
CA ASN A 215 5.09 -10.79 -20.68
C ASN A 215 4.76 -12.26 -20.99
N GLU A 216 5.49 -13.18 -20.35
CA GLU A 216 5.33 -14.61 -20.60
C GLU A 216 3.91 -15.12 -20.32
N THR A 217 3.22 -14.54 -19.34
CA THR A 217 1.84 -14.89 -19.01
C THR A 217 0.89 -14.56 -20.16
N ALA A 218 0.96 -13.35 -20.72
CA ALA A 218 0.15 -12.94 -21.86
C ALA A 218 0.48 -13.78 -23.11
N ARG A 219 1.77 -14.04 -23.36
CA ARG A 219 2.22 -14.90 -24.45
C ARG A 219 1.59 -16.28 -24.37
N ARG A 220 1.68 -16.94 -23.22
CA ARG A 220 1.12 -18.30 -23.03
C ARG A 220 -0.40 -18.34 -23.08
N ALA A 221 -1.06 -17.33 -22.47
CA ALA A 221 -2.52 -17.29 -22.42
C ALA A 221 -3.16 -17.09 -23.78
N ASN A 222 -2.51 -16.32 -24.69
CA ASN A 222 -3.08 -15.92 -25.98
C ASN A 222 -2.32 -16.56 -27.17
N GLY A 223 -1.40 -17.49 -26.93
CA GLY A 223 -0.68 -18.22 -27.97
C GLY A 223 0.15 -17.32 -28.91
N LEU A 224 0.74 -16.23 -28.35
CA LEU A 224 1.50 -15.26 -29.13
C LEU A 224 2.88 -15.80 -29.47
N GLU A 225 3.32 -15.59 -30.70
CA GLU A 225 4.69 -15.92 -31.15
C GLU A 225 5.43 -14.65 -31.56
N VAL A 226 6.77 -14.72 -31.52
CA VAL A 226 7.63 -13.60 -31.90
C VAL A 226 7.47 -13.29 -33.39
N GLY A 227 7.24 -12.02 -33.72
CA GLY A 227 7.07 -11.54 -35.09
C GLY A 227 5.65 -11.68 -35.65
N GLU A 228 4.68 -12.14 -34.87
CA GLU A 228 3.28 -12.14 -35.26
C GLU A 228 2.66 -10.74 -35.17
N MET A 229 1.69 -10.46 -36.03
CA MET A 229 0.89 -9.23 -35.98
C MET A 229 -0.19 -9.34 -34.92
N VAL A 230 -0.31 -8.29 -34.11
CA VAL A 230 -1.39 -8.10 -33.14
C VAL A 230 -2.01 -6.74 -33.40
N ASP A 231 -3.31 -6.72 -33.63
CA ASP A 231 -4.04 -5.48 -33.83
C ASP A 231 -4.49 -4.89 -32.49
N MET A 232 -4.46 -3.58 -32.40
CA MET A 232 -4.96 -2.81 -31.26
C MET A 232 -6.27 -2.14 -31.70
N GLY A 233 -7.40 -2.62 -31.15
CA GLY A 233 -8.75 -2.20 -31.52
C GLY A 233 -9.13 -0.80 -31.05
#